data_ff853166b703a48c5d56d651092b1509
#
_entry.id   ff853166b703a48c5d56d651092b1509
#
_cell.length_a   1.000
_cell.length_b   1.000
_cell.length_c   1.000
_cell.angle_alpha   90.00
_cell.angle_beta   90.00
_cell.angle_gamma   90.00
#
_symmetry.space_group_name_H-M   'P 1'
#
loop_
_entity.id
_entity.type
_entity.pdbx_description
1 polymer ?
#
loop_
_entity_poly.entity_id
_entity_poly.type
_entity_poly.pdbx_seq_one_letter_code
_entity_poly.pdbx_strand_id
1 'polypeptide(L)'
;MRLPDEMDFATAASLGCRFVTSFRAIVDQGRVKPGEWVAVHGCGGVGLSAIMIASSMGANVIAIDLTDEKLDFARKIGAVATINASNTPNVVKAVKQITNGGAHMSMDALGHPTTSFNSIANLRRRGRHVQVGLMLADDARPQVPMDKVIAFELEILGSHGMQAYRYTAMMEMIRTGKLKPELLVGKKISLEEAPAALMAMGGFEGIGIGVVTKF
;
A
#
# COMPACT_ATOMS: atom_id res chain seq x y z
N MET A 1 14.38 1.81 -19.64
CA MET A 1 13.28 1.01 -20.23
C MET A 1 12.43 1.97 -21.05
N ARG A 2 12.01 1.58 -22.26
CA ARG A 2 11.08 2.37 -23.06
C ARG A 2 9.65 2.18 -22.52
N LEU A 3 8.88 3.26 -22.43
CA LEU A 3 7.46 3.20 -22.11
C LEU A 3 6.67 2.68 -23.32
N PRO A 4 5.57 1.93 -23.11
CA PRO A 4 4.64 1.59 -24.18
C PRO A 4 4.08 2.84 -24.84
N ASP A 5 3.91 2.81 -26.17
CA ASP A 5 3.43 3.96 -26.94
C ASP A 5 1.97 4.34 -26.56
N GLU A 6 1.20 3.38 -26.05
CA GLU A 6 -0.20 3.57 -25.59
C GLU A 6 -0.31 4.21 -24.21
N MET A 7 0.77 4.29 -23.45
CA MET A 7 0.75 4.81 -22.08
C MET A 7 0.84 6.31 -22.07
N ASP A 8 -0.16 7.00 -21.52
CA ASP A 8 -0.11 8.45 -21.35
C ASP A 8 0.94 8.86 -20.28
N PHE A 9 1.48 10.08 -20.44
CA PHE A 9 2.54 10.58 -19.57
C PHE A 9 2.11 10.74 -18.10
N ALA A 10 0.83 11.03 -17.82
CA ALA A 10 0.36 11.16 -16.44
C ALA A 10 0.38 9.80 -15.74
N THR A 11 -0.07 8.75 -16.41
CA THR A 11 0.02 7.37 -15.92
C THR A 11 1.48 6.98 -15.73
N ALA A 12 2.35 7.23 -16.71
CA ALA A 12 3.78 6.91 -16.63
C ALA A 12 4.46 7.62 -15.44
N ALA A 13 4.18 8.91 -15.23
CA ALA A 13 4.71 9.68 -14.11
C ALA A 13 4.23 9.13 -12.74
N SER A 14 3.03 8.55 -12.69
CA SER A 14 2.48 7.95 -11.47
C SER A 14 3.13 6.64 -11.04
N LEU A 15 3.82 5.95 -11.97
CA LEU A 15 4.49 4.67 -11.72
C LEU A 15 5.72 4.81 -10.84
N GLY A 16 6.42 5.94 -10.89
CA GLY A 16 7.65 6.20 -10.13
C GLY A 16 7.50 5.84 -8.66
N CYS A 17 8.29 6.28 -7.79
CA CYS A 17 8.37 5.97 -6.37
C CYS A 17 7.24 5.09 -5.74
N ARG A 18 5.97 5.44 -5.90
CA ARG A 18 4.83 4.82 -5.19
C ARG A 18 4.44 3.45 -5.73
N PHE A 19 4.14 3.36 -7.03
CA PHE A 19 3.62 2.12 -7.63
C PHE A 19 4.68 1.01 -7.65
N VAL A 20 5.89 1.33 -8.07
CA VAL A 20 7.02 0.40 -8.08
C VAL A 20 7.41 -0.08 -6.69
N THR A 21 7.39 0.81 -5.68
CA THR A 21 7.66 0.44 -4.28
C THR A 21 6.61 -0.55 -3.78
N SER A 22 5.34 -0.30 -4.08
CA SER A 22 4.25 -1.20 -3.71
C SER A 22 4.34 -2.54 -4.45
N PHE A 23 4.71 -2.51 -5.73
CA PHE A 23 4.91 -3.74 -6.50
C PHE A 23 5.98 -4.63 -5.86
N ARG A 24 7.14 -4.06 -5.55
CA ARG A 24 8.19 -4.79 -4.85
C ARG A 24 7.75 -5.28 -3.47
N ALA A 25 7.07 -4.43 -2.70
CA ALA A 25 6.59 -4.79 -1.37
C ALA A 25 5.64 -5.99 -1.38
N ILE A 26 4.73 -6.05 -2.34
CA ILE A 26 3.74 -7.13 -2.47
C ILE A 26 4.35 -8.39 -3.11
N VAL A 27 5.05 -8.21 -4.24
CA VAL A 27 5.52 -9.33 -5.08
C VAL A 27 6.82 -9.94 -4.57
N ASP A 28 7.84 -9.11 -4.35
CA ASP A 28 9.18 -9.60 -4.03
C ASP A 28 9.35 -9.84 -2.53
N GLN A 29 9.02 -8.87 -1.69
CA GLN A 29 9.20 -8.98 -0.25
C GLN A 29 8.06 -9.73 0.43
N GLY A 30 6.83 -9.34 0.14
CA GLY A 30 5.62 -9.95 0.68
C GLY A 30 5.34 -11.34 0.12
N ARG A 31 5.82 -11.64 -1.09
CA ARG A 31 5.64 -12.94 -1.76
C ARG A 31 4.19 -13.41 -1.71
N VAL A 32 3.28 -12.48 -1.97
CA VAL A 32 1.83 -12.69 -1.87
C VAL A 32 1.39 -13.76 -2.88
N LYS A 33 0.54 -14.66 -2.42
CA LYS A 33 -0.02 -15.75 -3.24
C LYS A 33 -1.54 -15.60 -3.38
N PRO A 34 -2.13 -16.12 -4.43
CA PRO A 34 -3.59 -16.16 -4.59
C PRO A 34 -4.26 -16.81 -3.36
N GLY A 35 -5.38 -16.22 -2.93
CA GLY A 35 -6.14 -16.69 -1.76
C GLY A 35 -5.62 -16.23 -0.41
N GLU A 36 -4.41 -15.66 -0.31
CA GLU A 36 -3.89 -15.10 0.95
C GLU A 36 -4.68 -13.85 1.38
N TRP A 37 -4.78 -13.64 2.69
CA TRP A 37 -5.25 -12.40 3.27
C TRP A 37 -4.10 -11.40 3.39
N VAL A 38 -4.29 -10.21 2.82
CA VAL A 38 -3.33 -9.11 2.86
C VAL A 38 -3.98 -7.92 3.56
N ALA A 39 -3.38 -7.45 4.66
CA ALA A 39 -3.82 -6.23 5.36
C ALA A 39 -2.92 -5.06 4.98
N VAL A 40 -3.49 -3.96 4.49
CA VAL A 40 -2.77 -2.74 4.11
C VAL A 40 -3.17 -1.61 5.03
N HIS A 41 -2.22 -1.13 5.83
CA HIS A 41 -2.39 0.00 6.73
C HIS A 41 -1.98 1.31 6.03
N GLY A 42 -2.96 2.19 5.82
CA GLY A 42 -2.86 3.43 5.05
C GLY A 42 -3.29 3.29 3.59
N CYS A 43 -4.26 4.11 3.17
CA CYS A 43 -4.79 4.18 1.80
C CYS A 43 -4.33 5.45 1.07
N GLY A 44 -3.07 5.84 1.26
CA GLY A 44 -2.38 6.83 0.44
C GLY A 44 -1.89 6.24 -0.89
N GLY A 45 -1.08 6.98 -1.63
CA GLY A 45 -0.60 6.55 -2.95
C GLY A 45 0.11 5.18 -2.95
N VAL A 46 0.92 4.88 -1.93
CA VAL A 46 1.59 3.58 -1.75
C VAL A 46 0.57 2.49 -1.41
N GLY A 47 -0.30 2.74 -0.42
CA GLY A 47 -1.27 1.75 0.03
C GLY A 47 -2.31 1.39 -1.04
N LEU A 48 -2.86 2.38 -1.74
CA LEU A 48 -3.79 2.13 -2.85
C LEU A 48 -3.13 1.33 -3.98
N SER A 49 -1.86 1.62 -4.30
CA SER A 49 -1.09 0.83 -5.26
C SER A 49 -0.92 -0.63 -4.78
N ALA A 50 -0.60 -0.83 -3.50
CA ALA A 50 -0.46 -2.17 -2.91
C ALA A 50 -1.78 -2.96 -2.94
N ILE A 51 -2.91 -2.29 -2.65
CA ILE A 51 -4.25 -2.90 -2.72
C ILE A 51 -4.55 -3.40 -4.14
N MET A 52 -4.34 -2.54 -5.16
CA MET A 52 -4.54 -2.92 -6.56
C MET A 52 -3.66 -4.10 -6.97
N ILE A 53 -2.38 -4.06 -6.62
CA ILE A 53 -1.41 -5.09 -6.98
C ILE A 53 -1.75 -6.42 -6.30
N ALA A 54 -1.98 -6.43 -4.98
CA ALA A 54 -2.32 -7.64 -4.24
C ALA A 54 -3.63 -8.27 -4.73
N SER A 55 -4.66 -7.45 -4.98
CA SER A 55 -5.93 -7.91 -5.55
C SER A 55 -5.74 -8.52 -6.93
N SER A 56 -4.94 -7.90 -7.81
CA SER A 56 -4.66 -8.43 -9.16
C SER A 56 -3.92 -9.76 -9.15
N MET A 57 -3.23 -10.07 -8.05
CA MET A 57 -2.58 -11.37 -7.81
C MET A 57 -3.54 -12.41 -7.21
N GLY A 58 -4.81 -12.08 -7.00
CA GLY A 58 -5.82 -12.98 -6.43
C GLY A 58 -5.80 -13.07 -4.90
N ALA A 59 -5.21 -12.10 -4.20
CA ALA A 59 -5.28 -12.04 -2.75
C ALA A 59 -6.58 -11.39 -2.26
N ASN A 60 -7.00 -11.74 -1.04
CA ASN A 60 -8.08 -11.08 -0.33
C ASN A 60 -7.53 -9.88 0.45
N VAL A 61 -7.83 -8.67 0.00
CA VAL A 61 -7.22 -7.46 0.56
C VAL A 61 -8.13 -6.77 1.56
N ILE A 62 -7.60 -6.45 2.75
CA ILE A 62 -8.22 -5.58 3.75
C ILE A 62 -7.53 -4.23 3.69
N ALA A 63 -8.27 -3.18 3.39
CA ALA A 63 -7.80 -1.80 3.45
C ALA A 63 -8.12 -1.18 4.82
N ILE A 64 -7.14 -0.50 5.42
CA ILE A 64 -7.25 0.10 6.75
C ILE A 64 -6.82 1.56 6.64
N ASP A 65 -7.73 2.50 6.94
CA ASP A 65 -7.47 3.95 6.93
C ASP A 65 -8.36 4.66 7.96
N LEU A 66 -8.20 5.95 8.11
CA LEU A 66 -8.99 6.79 9.02
C LEU A 66 -10.27 7.35 8.38
N THR A 67 -10.36 7.39 7.04
CA THR A 67 -11.45 8.06 6.31
C THR A 67 -12.23 7.10 5.44
N ASP A 68 -13.56 7.17 5.52
CA ASP A 68 -14.44 6.30 4.73
C ASP A 68 -14.29 6.54 3.23
N GLU A 69 -14.04 7.78 2.81
CA GLU A 69 -13.84 8.13 1.39
C GLU A 69 -12.68 7.35 0.75
N LYS A 70 -11.53 7.24 1.45
CA LYS A 70 -10.38 6.45 0.99
C LYS A 70 -10.67 4.95 1.00
N LEU A 71 -11.43 4.49 1.99
CA LEU A 71 -11.84 3.10 2.11
C LEU A 71 -12.82 2.70 1.00
N ASP A 72 -13.75 3.58 0.63
CA ASP A 72 -14.65 3.37 -0.50
C ASP A 72 -13.91 3.31 -1.83
N PHE A 73 -12.89 4.15 -1.99
CA PHE A 73 -12.02 4.06 -3.15
C PHE A 73 -11.20 2.77 -3.16
N ALA A 74 -10.67 2.35 -2.01
CA ALA A 74 -9.96 1.09 -1.87
C ALA A 74 -10.82 -0.12 -2.29
N ARG A 75 -12.13 -0.13 -1.96
CA ARG A 75 -13.07 -1.16 -2.46
C ARG A 75 -13.16 -1.18 -3.98
N LYS A 76 -13.25 0.01 -4.62
CA LYS A 76 -13.34 0.12 -6.08
C LYS A 76 -12.12 -0.43 -6.82
N ILE A 77 -10.96 -0.44 -6.17
CA ILE A 77 -9.71 -0.93 -6.75
C ILE A 77 -9.29 -2.32 -6.23
N GLY A 78 -10.18 -3.02 -5.51
CA GLY A 78 -10.02 -4.45 -5.22
C GLY A 78 -9.92 -4.85 -3.75
N ALA A 79 -10.08 -3.95 -2.78
CA ALA A 79 -10.21 -4.36 -1.38
C ALA A 79 -11.55 -5.07 -1.16
N VAL A 80 -11.51 -6.28 -0.60
CA VAL A 80 -12.71 -7.08 -0.30
C VAL A 80 -13.29 -6.77 1.08
N ALA A 81 -12.51 -6.14 1.95
CA ALA A 81 -12.94 -5.65 3.26
C ALA A 81 -12.22 -4.34 3.60
N THR A 82 -12.82 -3.55 4.47
CA THR A 82 -12.23 -2.29 4.93
C THR A 82 -12.43 -2.14 6.43
N ILE A 83 -11.49 -1.44 7.07
CA ILE A 83 -11.56 -1.09 8.49
C ILE A 83 -11.29 0.41 8.62
N ASN A 84 -12.27 1.16 9.11
CA ASN A 84 -12.05 2.55 9.50
C ASN A 84 -11.45 2.57 10.91
N ALA A 85 -10.17 2.91 10.99
CA ALA A 85 -9.42 2.88 12.25
C ALA A 85 -9.79 4.03 13.20
N SER A 86 -10.48 5.09 12.71
CA SER A 86 -10.94 6.19 13.56
C SER A 86 -12.10 5.78 14.47
N ASN A 87 -12.90 4.80 14.05
CA ASN A 87 -14.06 4.30 14.81
C ASN A 87 -13.95 2.82 15.20
N THR A 88 -12.78 2.18 14.97
CA THR A 88 -12.51 0.79 15.32
C THR A 88 -11.52 0.75 16.49
N PRO A 89 -11.96 0.52 17.74
CA PRO A 89 -11.08 0.59 18.91
C PRO A 89 -9.92 -0.40 18.89
N ASN A 90 -10.06 -1.53 18.20
CA ASN A 90 -9.03 -2.56 18.10
C ASN A 90 -8.93 -3.12 16.68
N VAL A 91 -8.10 -2.46 15.87
CA VAL A 91 -7.84 -2.83 14.47
C VAL A 91 -7.26 -4.25 14.36
N VAL A 92 -6.37 -4.64 15.27
CA VAL A 92 -5.76 -5.99 15.28
C VAL A 92 -6.83 -7.07 15.44
N LYS A 93 -7.77 -6.88 16.36
CA LYS A 93 -8.88 -7.81 16.59
C LYS A 93 -9.80 -7.86 15.36
N ALA A 94 -10.12 -6.72 14.78
CA ALA A 94 -10.97 -6.65 13.58
C ALA A 94 -10.35 -7.41 12.40
N VAL A 95 -9.06 -7.22 12.11
CA VAL A 95 -8.36 -7.99 11.07
C VAL A 95 -8.43 -9.49 11.36
N LYS A 96 -8.16 -9.91 12.61
CA LYS A 96 -8.20 -11.34 12.99
C LYS A 96 -9.59 -11.95 12.86
N GLN A 97 -10.64 -11.20 13.12
CA GLN A 97 -12.03 -11.65 12.94
C GLN A 97 -12.36 -11.84 11.45
N ILE A 98 -12.04 -10.85 10.59
CA ILE A 98 -12.27 -10.93 9.14
C ILE A 98 -11.51 -12.11 8.52
N THR A 99 -10.27 -12.34 8.94
CA THR A 99 -9.37 -13.32 8.33
C THR A 99 -9.44 -14.71 8.98
N ASN A 100 -10.24 -14.87 10.02
CA ASN A 100 -10.28 -16.07 10.84
C ASN A 100 -8.87 -16.51 11.31
N GLY A 101 -8.21 -15.63 12.07
CA GLY A 101 -6.93 -15.95 12.73
C GLY A 101 -5.76 -15.03 12.40
N GLY A 102 -5.87 -14.10 11.47
CA GLY A 102 -4.87 -13.10 11.12
C GLY A 102 -4.50 -13.08 9.64
N ALA A 103 -3.86 -12.00 9.21
CA ALA A 103 -3.41 -11.85 7.84
C ALA A 103 -2.18 -12.73 7.53
N HIS A 104 -2.05 -13.20 6.30
CA HIS A 104 -0.87 -13.91 5.82
C HIS A 104 0.29 -12.93 5.58
N MET A 105 -0.07 -11.75 5.06
CA MET A 105 0.85 -10.64 4.88
C MET A 105 0.18 -9.36 5.38
N SER A 106 0.94 -8.49 6.00
CA SER A 106 0.48 -7.17 6.41
C SER A 106 1.54 -6.11 6.09
N MET A 107 1.10 -4.96 5.62
CA MET A 107 1.97 -3.88 5.17
C MET A 107 1.65 -2.59 5.91
N ASP A 108 2.67 -1.93 6.44
CA ASP A 108 2.55 -0.53 6.85
C ASP A 108 3.00 0.39 5.70
N ALA A 109 2.02 1.09 5.11
CA ALA A 109 2.25 2.06 4.03
C ALA A 109 2.30 3.52 4.52
N LEU A 110 2.13 3.75 5.83
CA LEU A 110 2.10 5.08 6.44
C LEU A 110 3.44 5.46 7.08
N GLY A 111 4.01 4.58 7.91
CA GLY A 111 5.22 4.86 8.68
C GLY A 111 4.92 5.52 10.03
N HIS A 112 3.95 5.00 10.77
CA HIS A 112 3.61 5.48 12.12
C HIS A 112 3.73 4.32 13.13
N PRO A 113 4.21 4.54 14.36
CA PRO A 113 4.42 3.49 15.36
C PRO A 113 3.19 2.61 15.58
N THR A 114 2.01 3.20 15.67
CA THR A 114 0.75 2.46 15.86
C THR A 114 0.42 1.56 14.66
N THR A 115 0.58 2.04 13.42
CA THR A 115 0.27 1.24 12.23
C THR A 115 1.28 0.12 12.03
N SER A 116 2.56 0.37 12.29
CA SER A 116 3.61 -0.64 12.28
C SER A 116 3.34 -1.74 13.30
N PHE A 117 3.06 -1.36 14.56
CA PHE A 117 2.70 -2.32 15.62
C PHE A 117 1.46 -3.15 15.24
N ASN A 118 0.39 -2.51 14.79
CA ASN A 118 -0.85 -3.17 14.39
C ASN A 118 -0.62 -4.12 13.21
N SER A 119 0.20 -3.71 12.24
CA SER A 119 0.55 -4.50 11.07
C SER A 119 1.31 -5.78 11.43
N ILE A 120 2.17 -5.76 12.45
CA ILE A 120 2.82 -6.96 12.97
C ILE A 120 1.84 -7.79 13.81
N ALA A 121 1.11 -7.15 14.72
CA ALA A 121 0.26 -7.82 15.69
C ALA A 121 -0.97 -8.51 15.09
N ASN A 122 -1.42 -8.10 13.89
CA ASN A 122 -2.57 -8.67 13.20
C ASN A 122 -2.25 -9.93 12.38
N LEU A 123 -0.99 -10.30 12.27
CA LEU A 123 -0.55 -11.46 11.50
C LEU A 123 -0.98 -12.79 12.13
N ARG A 124 -1.19 -13.78 11.29
CA ARG A 124 -1.31 -15.18 11.67
C ARG A 124 0.07 -15.81 11.88
N ARG A 125 0.11 -17.06 12.37
CA ARG A 125 1.37 -17.82 12.44
C ARG A 125 2.05 -17.87 11.08
N ARG A 126 3.39 -17.65 11.08
CA ARG A 126 4.25 -17.58 9.89
C ARG A 126 3.84 -16.48 8.90
N GLY A 127 3.16 -15.45 9.41
CA GLY A 127 2.79 -14.27 8.64
C GLY A 127 4.00 -13.37 8.38
N ARG A 128 3.87 -12.51 7.36
CA ARG A 128 4.92 -11.61 6.90
C ARG A 128 4.49 -10.16 7.09
N HIS A 129 5.26 -9.38 7.81
CA HIS A 129 5.13 -7.92 7.86
C HIS A 129 6.09 -7.28 6.86
N VAL A 130 5.62 -6.31 6.09
CA VAL A 130 6.45 -5.49 5.22
C VAL A 130 6.32 -4.02 5.60
N GLN A 131 7.42 -3.45 6.11
CA GLN A 131 7.51 -2.03 6.41
C GLN A 131 7.90 -1.27 5.14
N VAL A 132 7.06 -0.33 4.71
CA VAL A 132 7.30 0.56 3.56
C VAL A 132 7.22 2.02 3.96
N GLY A 133 6.25 2.38 4.80
CA GLY A 133 6.13 3.72 5.33
C GLY A 133 7.40 4.13 6.07
N LEU A 134 7.91 5.32 5.76
CA LEU A 134 9.13 5.83 6.36
C LEU A 134 8.88 6.22 7.81
N MET A 135 9.71 5.72 8.69
CA MET A 135 9.72 6.06 10.12
C MET A 135 10.92 6.97 10.38
N LEU A 136 10.67 8.22 10.72
CA LEU A 136 11.68 9.26 10.81
C LEU A 136 11.70 9.89 12.20
N ALA A 137 12.79 10.56 12.54
CA ALA A 137 12.98 11.25 13.82
C ALA A 137 12.64 10.35 15.02
N ASP A 138 11.77 10.80 15.91
CA ASP A 138 11.40 10.08 17.13
C ASP A 138 10.68 8.74 16.85
N ASP A 139 10.03 8.60 15.71
CA ASP A 139 9.34 7.38 15.28
C ASP A 139 10.28 6.31 14.68
N ALA A 140 11.57 6.63 14.48
CA ALA A 140 12.54 5.73 13.82
C ALA A 140 12.79 4.40 14.56
N ARG A 141 12.40 4.32 15.84
CA ARG A 141 12.55 3.14 16.71
C ARG A 141 11.23 2.70 17.32
N PRO A 142 10.30 2.19 16.49
CA PRO A 142 8.98 1.78 16.97
C PRO A 142 9.07 0.57 17.90
N GLN A 143 8.05 0.41 18.74
CA GLN A 143 7.87 -0.82 19.49
C GLN A 143 7.48 -1.97 18.55
N VAL A 144 8.15 -3.11 18.72
CA VAL A 144 7.85 -4.35 17.99
C VAL A 144 7.30 -5.37 18.99
N PRO A 145 6.14 -6.01 18.72
CA PRO A 145 5.60 -7.06 19.61
C PRO A 145 6.43 -8.35 19.47
N MET A 146 7.65 -8.36 20.03
CA MET A 146 8.64 -9.42 19.86
C MET A 146 8.17 -10.77 20.45
N ASP A 147 7.33 -10.75 21.47
CA ASP A 147 6.64 -11.92 22.00
C ASP A 147 5.85 -12.66 20.89
N LYS A 148 5.12 -11.93 20.06
CA LYS A 148 4.37 -12.49 18.92
C LYS A 148 5.29 -12.91 17.78
N VAL A 149 6.35 -12.15 17.52
CA VAL A 149 7.33 -12.49 16.48
C VAL A 149 7.89 -13.88 16.75
N ILE A 150 8.29 -14.15 17.98
CA ILE A 150 8.84 -15.46 18.40
C ILE A 150 7.73 -16.54 18.42
N ALA A 151 6.62 -16.28 19.12
CA ALA A 151 5.57 -17.28 19.30
C ALA A 151 4.86 -17.70 18.01
N PHE A 152 4.84 -16.82 17.00
CA PHE A 152 4.16 -17.06 15.73
C PHE A 152 5.13 -17.26 14.57
N GLU A 153 6.44 -17.24 14.80
CA GLU A 153 7.49 -17.36 13.78
C GLU A 153 7.26 -16.34 12.64
N LEU A 154 7.09 -15.06 13.01
CA LEU A 154 6.79 -14.02 12.03
C LEU A 154 8.05 -13.57 11.28
N GLU A 155 7.87 -13.17 10.02
CA GLU A 155 8.90 -12.47 9.27
C GLU A 155 8.65 -10.96 9.32
N ILE A 156 9.71 -10.19 9.61
CA ILE A 156 9.70 -8.71 9.55
C ILE A 156 10.66 -8.29 8.45
N LEU A 157 10.11 -7.62 7.43
CA LEU A 157 10.80 -7.26 6.20
C LEU A 157 10.69 -5.75 5.95
N GLY A 158 11.76 -5.15 5.45
CA GLY A 158 11.75 -3.80 4.89
C GLY A 158 11.61 -3.83 3.38
N SER A 159 10.97 -2.82 2.80
CA SER A 159 10.93 -2.62 1.34
C SER A 159 11.09 -1.16 1.00
N HIS A 160 12.04 -0.84 0.09
CA HIS A 160 12.32 0.52 -0.34
C HIS A 160 12.61 0.56 -1.84
N GLY A 161 11.78 1.28 -2.60
CA GLY A 161 11.91 1.40 -4.03
C GLY A 161 11.81 0.07 -4.78
N MET A 162 12.19 0.08 -6.06
CA MET A 162 12.33 -1.12 -6.88
C MET A 162 13.46 -0.90 -7.90
N GLN A 163 14.26 -1.92 -8.15
CA GLN A 163 15.34 -1.88 -9.12
C GLN A 163 14.78 -1.80 -10.54
N ALA A 164 15.42 -1.01 -11.41
CA ALA A 164 14.94 -0.77 -12.78
C ALA A 164 14.76 -2.06 -13.60
N TYR A 165 15.63 -3.06 -13.43
CA TYR A 165 15.52 -4.34 -14.16
C TYR A 165 14.27 -5.15 -13.77
N ARG A 166 13.64 -4.85 -12.63
CA ARG A 166 12.42 -5.53 -12.16
C ARG A 166 11.13 -4.95 -12.77
N TYR A 167 11.22 -3.82 -13.46
CA TYR A 167 10.04 -3.17 -14.07
C TYR A 167 9.32 -4.03 -15.10
N THR A 168 10.03 -4.94 -15.78
CA THR A 168 9.47 -5.75 -16.87
C THR A 168 8.20 -6.51 -16.46
N ALA A 169 8.22 -7.18 -15.30
CA ALA A 169 7.05 -7.93 -14.81
C ALA A 169 5.85 -7.02 -14.50
N MET A 170 6.10 -5.89 -13.87
CA MET A 170 5.06 -4.90 -13.58
C MET A 170 4.46 -4.32 -14.87
N MET A 171 5.30 -3.95 -15.83
CA MET A 171 4.86 -3.39 -17.11
C MET A 171 4.05 -4.41 -17.94
N GLU A 172 4.41 -5.69 -17.87
CA GLU A 172 3.63 -6.75 -18.52
C GLU A 172 2.24 -6.90 -17.91
N MET A 173 2.11 -6.77 -16.59
CA MET A 173 0.81 -6.78 -15.93
C MET A 173 -0.04 -5.55 -16.30
N ILE A 174 0.59 -4.39 -16.52
CA ILE A 174 -0.09 -3.18 -17.01
C ILE A 174 -0.52 -3.40 -18.46
N ARG A 175 0.38 -3.84 -19.35
CA ARG A 175 0.10 -4.09 -20.77
C ARG A 175 -1.04 -5.09 -20.97
N THR A 176 -1.15 -6.10 -20.12
CA THR A 176 -2.23 -7.11 -20.17
C THR A 176 -3.51 -6.66 -19.45
N GLY A 177 -3.58 -5.43 -18.95
CA GLY A 177 -4.74 -4.85 -18.27
C GLY A 177 -5.03 -5.43 -16.88
N LYS A 178 -4.10 -6.22 -16.31
CA LYS A 178 -4.22 -6.75 -14.95
C LYS A 178 -3.99 -5.67 -13.90
N LEU A 179 -3.12 -4.71 -14.19
CA LEU A 179 -2.89 -3.51 -13.38
C LEU A 179 -3.35 -2.28 -14.16
N LYS A 180 -4.06 -1.39 -13.48
CA LYS A 180 -4.66 -0.18 -14.05
C LYS A 180 -4.22 1.06 -13.25
N PRO A 181 -2.92 1.42 -13.29
CA PRO A 181 -2.39 2.53 -12.50
C PRO A 181 -3.03 3.87 -12.82
N GLU A 182 -3.61 4.05 -14.01
CA GLU A 182 -4.36 5.24 -14.41
C GLU A 182 -5.54 5.54 -13.47
N LEU A 183 -6.14 4.52 -12.87
CA LEU A 183 -7.23 4.67 -11.90
C LEU A 183 -6.77 5.35 -10.59
N LEU A 184 -5.47 5.35 -10.32
CA LEU A 184 -4.88 5.96 -9.12
C LEU A 184 -4.53 7.44 -9.34
N VAL A 185 -4.59 7.96 -10.56
CA VAL A 185 -4.37 9.37 -10.85
C VAL A 185 -5.61 10.16 -10.42
N GLY A 186 -5.52 10.83 -9.26
CA GLY A 186 -6.64 11.56 -8.68
C GLY A 186 -6.77 12.98 -9.22
N LYS A 187 -5.67 13.75 -9.23
CA LYS A 187 -5.67 15.16 -9.64
C LYS A 187 -4.56 15.43 -10.67
N LYS A 188 -4.93 16.09 -11.76
CA LYS A 188 -3.98 16.67 -12.74
C LYS A 188 -3.89 18.16 -12.47
N ILE A 189 -2.70 18.67 -12.24
CA ILE A 189 -2.44 20.07 -11.87
C ILE A 189 -1.44 20.72 -12.81
N SER A 190 -1.36 22.04 -12.77
CA SER A 190 -0.30 22.80 -13.45
C SER A 190 0.98 22.86 -12.61
N LEU A 191 2.07 23.32 -13.21
CA LEU A 191 3.34 23.53 -12.50
C LEU A 191 3.19 24.66 -11.46
N GLU A 192 2.40 25.69 -11.75
CA GLU A 192 2.13 26.81 -10.84
C GLU A 192 1.38 26.35 -9.58
N GLU A 193 0.51 25.32 -9.70
CA GLU A 193 -0.23 24.75 -8.57
C GLU A 193 0.62 23.79 -7.73
N ALA A 194 1.75 23.30 -8.25
CA ALA A 194 2.55 22.27 -7.60
C ALA A 194 3.08 22.66 -6.22
N PRO A 195 3.58 23.91 -5.97
CA PRO A 195 4.03 24.28 -4.62
C PRO A 195 2.91 24.21 -3.57
N ALA A 196 1.72 24.72 -3.90
CA ALA A 196 0.57 24.68 -2.99
C ALA A 196 0.12 23.24 -2.74
N ALA A 197 0.06 22.39 -3.78
CA ALA A 197 -0.27 20.99 -3.66
C ALA A 197 0.75 20.22 -2.80
N LEU A 198 2.05 20.53 -2.93
CA LEU A 198 3.10 19.92 -2.12
C LEU A 198 2.96 20.29 -0.64
N MET A 199 2.70 21.56 -0.33
CA MET A 199 2.50 22.01 1.05
C MET A 199 1.25 21.39 1.69
N ALA A 200 0.19 21.16 0.91
CA ALA A 200 -1.05 20.54 1.39
C ALA A 200 -0.92 19.02 1.64
N MET A 201 0.13 18.35 1.15
CA MET A 201 0.30 16.89 1.32
C MET A 201 0.37 16.46 2.78
N GLY A 202 0.85 17.31 3.68
CA GLY A 202 0.89 17.03 5.13
C GLY A 202 -0.48 16.87 5.79
N GLY A 203 -1.55 17.39 5.17
CA GLY A 203 -2.94 17.22 5.63
C GLY A 203 -3.55 15.88 5.25
N PHE A 204 -2.87 15.05 4.46
CA PHE A 204 -3.36 13.77 3.95
C PHE A 204 -4.71 13.83 3.24
N GLU A 205 -5.05 15.01 2.70
CA GLU A 205 -6.31 15.24 1.99
C GLU A 205 -6.27 14.71 0.55
N GLY A 206 -7.46 14.35 0.03
CA GLY A 206 -7.66 13.87 -1.33
C GLY A 206 -7.44 12.37 -1.53
N ILE A 207 -7.91 11.90 -2.69
CA ILE A 207 -7.83 10.50 -3.12
C ILE A 207 -6.89 10.40 -4.32
N GLY A 208 -6.10 9.33 -4.32
CA GLY A 208 -5.20 9.03 -5.43
C GLY A 208 -3.92 9.87 -5.44
N ILE A 209 -3.35 10.01 -6.61
CA ILE A 209 -2.05 10.63 -6.84
C ILE A 209 -2.23 11.93 -7.63
N GLY A 210 -1.67 13.05 -7.13
CA GLY A 210 -1.56 14.29 -7.89
C GLY A 210 -0.42 14.20 -8.91
N VAL A 211 -0.68 14.61 -10.15
CA VAL A 211 0.31 14.62 -11.23
C VAL A 211 0.34 15.99 -11.91
N VAL A 212 1.53 16.58 -12.05
CA VAL A 212 1.72 17.80 -12.83
C VAL A 212 1.68 17.43 -14.31
N THR A 213 0.79 18.04 -15.08
CA THR A 213 0.56 17.72 -16.50
C THR A 213 0.56 18.94 -17.40
N LYS A 214 0.64 20.16 -16.84
CA LYS A 214 0.74 21.42 -17.57
C LYS A 214 1.99 22.15 -17.10
N PHE A 215 2.79 22.62 -18.04
CA PHE A 215 4.06 23.32 -17.84
C PHE A 215 4.01 24.69 -18.46
#